data_77377081cfadd7fde277540e4d2d7e6e
#
_entry.id   77377081cfadd7fde277540e4d2d7e6e
#
_cell.length_a   1.000
_cell.length_b   1.000
_cell.length_c   1.000
_cell.angle_alpha   90.00
_cell.angle_beta   90.00
_cell.angle_gamma   90.00
#
_symmetry.space_group_name_H-M   'P 1'
#
loop_
_entity.id
_entity.type
_entity.pdbx_description
1 polymer ?
#
loop_
_entity_poly.entity_id
_entity_poly.type
_entity_poly.pdbx_seq_one_letter_code
_entity_poly.pdbx_strand_id
1 'polypeptide(L)'
;TKSVIARDLIIESNKPIDVHAVLLRLRASFGSSYRFSFDGFIGASPELLVSIFGEEISSHPLAGTTPRTGDPETDSALAQQLLASTKNQIEHRVVIDMVHDTLLPHCSYLDWEPQPSIVQVANVQHLGTRLVGKLSQPRVHILDAAYALSPTPALGGFPRDKALELIAQHEGMNRDKYGGAIGWCDQHGNGVFAVAIRCAQLNKTRDTARLFAGGGIVADSDPRDELAETQAKLQAMLAAIVRP
;
A
#
# COMPACT_ATOMS: atom_id res chain seq x y z
N THR A 1 -10.56 -17.17 -4.57
CA THR A 1 -9.80 -16.71 -3.39
C THR A 1 -8.53 -16.05 -3.85
N LYS A 2 -8.22 -14.88 -3.31
CA LYS A 2 -6.93 -14.19 -3.44
C LYS A 2 -6.31 -14.12 -2.04
N SER A 3 -5.01 -14.43 -1.92
CA SER A 3 -4.26 -14.20 -0.68
C SER A 3 -3.01 -13.39 -0.99
N VAL A 4 -2.69 -12.40 -0.18
CA VAL A 4 -1.48 -11.59 -0.37
C VAL A 4 -0.38 -12.15 0.52
N ILE A 5 0.59 -12.82 -0.10
CA ILE A 5 1.73 -13.40 0.62
C ILE A 5 2.90 -12.42 0.56
N ALA A 6 3.47 -12.16 1.73
CA ALA A 6 4.59 -11.25 1.87
C ALA A 6 5.89 -12.00 2.18
N ARG A 7 6.99 -11.32 1.93
CA ARG A 7 8.34 -11.73 2.31
C ARG A 7 9.14 -10.53 2.81
N ASP A 8 10.21 -10.81 3.49
CA ASP A 8 11.14 -9.78 3.96
C ASP A 8 12.52 -9.91 3.34
N LEU A 9 13.30 -8.85 3.49
CA LEU A 9 14.72 -8.76 3.14
C LEU A 9 15.44 -8.03 4.27
N ILE A 10 16.47 -8.65 4.82
CA ILE A 10 17.31 -8.07 5.86
C ILE A 10 18.55 -7.45 5.22
N ILE A 11 18.86 -6.23 5.59
CA ILE A 11 20.08 -5.50 5.21
C ILE A 11 20.86 -5.21 6.48
N GLU A 12 22.14 -5.53 6.46
CA GLU A 12 23.10 -5.16 7.50
C GLU A 12 24.03 -4.05 7.00
N SER A 13 24.33 -3.10 7.86
CA SER A 13 25.21 -1.95 7.59
C SER A 13 26.30 -1.85 8.63
N ASN A 14 27.51 -1.53 8.19
CA ASN A 14 28.65 -1.28 9.10
C ASN A 14 28.56 0.05 9.86
N LYS A 15 27.57 0.87 9.55
CA LYS A 15 27.30 2.16 10.20
C LYS A 15 25.80 2.32 10.41
N PRO A 16 25.38 3.08 11.43
CA PRO A 16 23.95 3.40 11.62
C PRO A 16 23.38 4.04 10.35
N ILE A 17 22.23 3.52 9.91
CA ILE A 17 21.47 4.04 8.77
C ILE A 17 20.95 5.43 9.12
N ASP A 18 21.27 6.42 8.30
CA ASP A 18 20.77 7.78 8.46
C ASP A 18 19.35 7.89 7.95
N VAL A 19 18.41 7.87 8.88
CA VAL A 19 16.95 7.96 8.60
C VAL A 19 16.59 9.23 7.83
N HIS A 20 17.25 10.37 8.16
CA HIS A 20 16.97 11.63 7.47
C HIS A 20 17.37 11.55 5.99
N ALA A 21 18.56 11.04 5.70
CA ALA A 21 19.03 10.83 4.33
C ALA A 21 18.11 9.86 3.56
N VAL A 22 17.64 8.77 4.20
CA VAL A 22 16.69 7.83 3.58
C VAL A 22 15.38 8.54 3.24
N LEU A 23 14.80 9.33 4.15
CA LEU A 23 13.55 10.07 3.92
C LEU A 23 13.69 11.11 2.82
N LEU A 24 14.85 11.78 2.69
CA LEU A 24 15.12 12.71 1.59
C LEU A 24 15.17 11.99 0.23
N ARG A 25 15.82 10.82 0.16
CA ARG A 25 15.87 9.99 -1.06
C ARG A 25 14.47 9.47 -1.44
N LEU A 26 13.69 9.02 -0.44
CA LEU A 26 12.29 8.63 -0.65
C LEU A 26 11.47 9.81 -1.16
N ARG A 27 11.68 11.02 -0.65
CA ARG A 27 11.03 12.24 -1.16
C ARG A 27 11.36 12.51 -2.62
N ALA A 28 12.62 12.36 -3.00
CA ALA A 28 13.07 12.60 -4.38
C ALA A 28 12.51 11.56 -5.36
N SER A 29 12.40 10.28 -4.92
CA SER A 29 11.96 9.17 -5.78
C SER A 29 10.45 8.94 -5.78
N PHE A 30 9.73 9.36 -4.71
CA PHE A 30 8.30 9.09 -4.47
C PHE A 30 7.56 10.37 -4.09
N GLY A 31 7.63 11.40 -4.92
CA GLY A 31 7.18 12.77 -4.62
C GLY A 31 5.82 12.91 -3.93
N SER A 32 4.80 12.20 -4.41
CA SER A 32 3.42 12.26 -3.89
C SER A 32 3.10 11.25 -2.79
N SER A 33 4.08 10.45 -2.32
CA SER A 33 3.86 9.41 -1.31
C SER A 33 3.72 9.96 0.12
N TYR A 34 3.04 9.19 0.96
CA TYR A 34 2.94 9.40 2.40
C TYR A 34 4.22 8.88 3.06
N ARG A 35 5.13 9.79 3.41
CA ARG A 35 6.39 9.44 4.07
C ARG A 35 6.22 9.45 5.56
N PHE A 36 6.80 8.45 6.22
CA PHE A 36 6.70 8.30 7.66
C PHE A 36 7.99 7.78 8.28
N SER A 37 8.17 8.14 9.54
CA SER A 37 9.22 7.61 10.41
C SER A 37 8.69 7.61 11.84
N PHE A 38 8.54 6.43 12.41
CA PHE A 38 8.03 6.24 13.76
C PHE A 38 8.67 4.98 14.38
N ASP A 39 9.38 5.14 15.48
CA ASP A 39 10.00 4.03 16.23
C ASP A 39 10.82 3.06 15.34
N GLY A 40 11.71 3.62 14.51
CA GLY A 40 12.52 2.87 13.56
C GLY A 40 11.77 2.31 12.36
N PHE A 41 10.45 2.43 12.32
CA PHE A 41 9.64 2.07 11.17
C PHE A 41 9.57 3.23 10.19
N ILE A 42 10.14 3.07 8.99
CA ILE A 42 10.30 4.12 7.99
C ILE A 42 9.72 3.68 6.65
N GLY A 43 9.20 4.62 5.86
CA GLY A 43 8.66 4.27 4.56
C GLY A 43 8.09 5.43 3.76
N ALA A 44 7.59 5.10 2.54
CA ALA A 44 6.95 6.01 1.61
C ALA A 44 5.80 5.30 0.88
N SER A 45 4.63 5.30 1.50
CA SER A 45 3.44 4.64 0.95
C SER A 45 2.81 5.45 -0.18
N PRO A 46 2.47 4.87 -1.32
CA PRO A 46 1.69 5.53 -2.35
C PRO A 46 0.17 5.46 -2.10
N GLU A 47 -0.28 4.67 -1.12
CA GLU A 47 -1.68 4.28 -0.96
C GLU A 47 -2.34 4.97 0.23
N LEU A 48 -3.37 5.80 -0.06
CA LEU A 48 -4.23 6.38 0.95
C LEU A 48 -5.24 5.32 1.42
N LEU A 49 -5.14 4.91 2.68
CA LEU A 49 -6.14 4.04 3.29
C LEU A 49 -7.44 4.82 3.52
N VAL A 50 -7.35 5.91 4.26
CA VAL A 50 -8.48 6.81 4.52
C VAL A 50 -8.00 8.18 4.97
N SER A 51 -8.73 9.23 4.59
CA SER A 51 -8.61 10.56 5.20
C SER A 51 -9.99 11.11 5.54
N ILE A 52 -10.04 11.88 6.64
CA ILE A 52 -11.24 12.60 7.08
C ILE A 52 -10.85 14.04 7.38
N PHE A 53 -11.54 15.00 6.77
CA PHE A 53 -11.43 16.43 7.06
C PHE A 53 -12.83 17.06 7.09
N GLY A 54 -13.27 17.50 8.27
CA GLY A 54 -14.63 17.98 8.43
C GLY A 54 -15.66 16.87 8.14
N GLU A 55 -16.51 17.05 7.17
CA GLU A 55 -17.48 16.04 6.73
C GLU A 55 -17.01 15.21 5.53
N GLU A 56 -15.89 15.55 4.92
CA GLU A 56 -15.36 14.80 3.77
C GLU A 56 -14.55 13.59 4.23
N ILE A 57 -14.84 12.43 3.63
CA ILE A 57 -14.05 11.20 3.74
C ILE A 57 -13.54 10.82 2.36
N SER A 58 -12.28 10.40 2.28
CA SER A 58 -11.73 9.85 1.04
C SER A 58 -10.79 8.67 1.27
N SER A 59 -10.67 7.82 0.24
CA SER A 59 -9.74 6.70 0.14
C SER A 59 -9.19 6.63 -1.27
N HIS A 60 -7.99 6.04 -1.45
CA HIS A 60 -7.40 5.86 -2.77
C HIS A 60 -6.69 4.49 -2.82
N PRO A 61 -7.46 3.40 -2.89
CA PRO A 61 -6.90 2.06 -2.98
C PRO A 61 -6.15 1.84 -4.28
N LEU A 62 -5.07 1.07 -4.20
CA LEU A 62 -4.25 0.67 -5.32
C LEU A 62 -4.26 -0.86 -5.45
N ALA A 63 -4.48 -1.37 -6.67
CA ALA A 63 -4.32 -2.80 -6.96
C ALA A 63 -3.96 -3.02 -8.43
N GLY A 64 -3.45 -4.21 -8.76
CA GLY A 64 -2.83 -4.45 -10.05
C GLY A 64 -1.48 -3.73 -10.16
N THR A 65 -0.50 -4.38 -10.78
CA THR A 65 0.88 -3.87 -10.85
C THR A 65 1.49 -4.17 -12.19
N THR A 66 2.23 -3.21 -12.74
CA THR A 66 3.14 -3.43 -13.87
C THR A 66 4.47 -2.74 -13.59
N PRO A 67 5.60 -3.26 -14.09
CA PRO A 67 6.88 -2.60 -13.95
C PRO A 67 6.89 -1.20 -14.56
N ARG A 68 7.82 -0.38 -14.10
CA ARG A 68 8.19 0.90 -14.71
C ARG A 68 9.67 0.86 -15.05
N THR A 69 10.00 1.09 -16.32
CA THR A 69 11.36 0.99 -16.86
C THR A 69 12.11 2.31 -16.82
N GLY A 70 11.37 3.44 -16.79
CA GLY A 70 11.90 4.79 -16.94
C GLY A 70 11.95 5.26 -18.39
N ASP A 71 11.67 4.39 -19.37
CA ASP A 71 11.46 4.76 -20.77
C ASP A 71 9.98 5.13 -20.99
N PRO A 72 9.66 6.38 -21.39
CA PRO A 72 8.29 6.86 -21.47
C PRO A 72 7.38 6.07 -22.42
N GLU A 73 7.91 5.59 -23.55
CA GLU A 73 7.14 4.82 -24.53
C GLU A 73 6.79 3.44 -23.98
N THR A 74 7.78 2.74 -23.45
CA THR A 74 7.60 1.42 -22.81
C THR A 74 6.66 1.53 -21.62
N ASP A 75 6.84 2.53 -20.74
CA ASP A 75 6.02 2.74 -19.57
C ASP A 75 4.56 3.05 -19.94
N SER A 76 4.34 3.82 -21.02
CA SER A 76 3.01 4.09 -21.55
C SER A 76 2.34 2.82 -22.10
N ALA A 77 3.07 2.00 -22.84
CA ALA A 77 2.57 0.73 -23.37
C ALA A 77 2.18 -0.24 -22.23
N LEU A 78 3.02 -0.37 -21.20
CA LEU A 78 2.74 -1.18 -20.00
C LEU A 78 1.51 -0.66 -19.23
N ALA A 79 1.35 0.66 -19.11
CA ALA A 79 0.18 1.27 -18.49
C ALA A 79 -1.12 0.94 -19.26
N GLN A 80 -1.08 1.02 -20.58
CA GLN A 80 -2.22 0.67 -21.43
C GLN A 80 -2.59 -0.82 -21.28
N GLN A 81 -1.61 -1.70 -21.25
CA GLN A 81 -1.82 -3.14 -21.02
C GLN A 81 -2.44 -3.39 -19.64
N LEU A 82 -1.98 -2.68 -18.59
CA LEU A 82 -2.53 -2.78 -17.24
C LEU A 82 -4.01 -2.34 -17.21
N LEU A 83 -4.34 -1.20 -17.84
CA LEU A 83 -5.70 -0.71 -17.96
C LEU A 83 -6.61 -1.65 -18.75
N ALA A 84 -6.09 -2.31 -19.79
CA ALA A 84 -6.85 -3.26 -20.62
C ALA A 84 -6.96 -4.67 -20.00
N SER A 85 -6.21 -4.97 -18.95
CA SER A 85 -6.16 -6.29 -18.34
C SER A 85 -7.41 -6.59 -17.51
N THR A 86 -8.28 -7.46 -18.02
CA THR A 86 -9.50 -7.91 -17.31
C THR A 86 -9.17 -8.49 -15.92
N LYS A 87 -8.07 -9.27 -15.80
CA LYS A 87 -7.61 -9.81 -14.50
C LYS A 87 -7.35 -8.70 -13.49
N ASN A 88 -6.55 -7.70 -13.88
CA ASN A 88 -6.19 -6.58 -12.98
C ASN A 88 -7.40 -5.69 -12.66
N GLN A 89 -8.31 -5.50 -13.61
CA GLN A 89 -9.56 -4.75 -13.38
C GLN A 89 -10.45 -5.45 -12.35
N ILE A 90 -10.61 -6.78 -12.44
CA ILE A 90 -11.39 -7.57 -11.47
C ILE A 90 -10.71 -7.52 -10.09
N GLU A 91 -9.39 -7.69 -10.04
CA GLU A 91 -8.63 -7.60 -8.79
C GLU A 91 -8.80 -6.25 -8.12
N HIS A 92 -8.69 -5.16 -8.90
CA HIS A 92 -8.85 -3.80 -8.41
C HIS A 92 -10.29 -3.52 -7.95
N ARG A 93 -11.29 -4.02 -8.69
CA ARG A 93 -12.70 -3.86 -8.33
C ARG A 93 -13.04 -4.47 -6.97
N VAL A 94 -12.49 -5.64 -6.64
CA VAL A 94 -12.67 -6.27 -5.31
C VAL A 94 -12.20 -5.33 -4.18
N VAL A 95 -11.11 -4.58 -4.40
CA VAL A 95 -10.63 -3.64 -3.38
C VAL A 95 -11.54 -2.43 -3.27
N ILE A 96 -11.99 -1.87 -4.40
CA ILE A 96 -12.93 -0.73 -4.41
C ILE A 96 -14.23 -1.10 -3.69
N ASP A 97 -14.84 -2.24 -4.05
CA ASP A 97 -16.11 -2.70 -3.48
C ASP A 97 -15.98 -2.86 -1.96
N MET A 98 -14.90 -3.47 -1.46
CA MET A 98 -14.69 -3.62 -0.02
C MET A 98 -14.55 -2.26 0.69
N VAL A 99 -13.76 -1.34 0.12
CA VAL A 99 -13.60 0.00 0.70
C VAL A 99 -14.93 0.74 0.71
N HIS A 100 -15.67 0.70 -0.41
CA HIS A 100 -16.99 1.30 -0.54
C HIS A 100 -17.97 0.73 0.49
N ASP A 101 -18.13 -0.60 0.54
CA ASP A 101 -19.09 -1.26 1.43
C ASP A 101 -18.76 -1.05 2.91
N THR A 102 -17.47 -0.90 3.24
CA THR A 102 -17.03 -0.61 4.61
C THR A 102 -17.33 0.84 5.01
N LEU A 103 -17.16 1.80 4.11
CA LEU A 103 -17.30 3.22 4.42
C LEU A 103 -18.73 3.74 4.22
N LEU A 104 -19.50 3.17 3.29
CA LEU A 104 -20.86 3.62 2.93
C LEU A 104 -21.81 3.74 4.13
N PRO A 105 -21.84 2.81 5.12
CA PRO A 105 -22.70 2.94 6.30
C PRO A 105 -22.45 4.20 7.13
N HIS A 106 -21.28 4.84 6.99
CA HIS A 106 -20.89 6.06 7.70
C HIS A 106 -21.14 7.34 6.87
N CYS A 107 -21.62 7.20 5.62
CA CYS A 107 -21.72 8.28 4.66
C CYS A 107 -23.18 8.59 4.28
N SER A 108 -23.49 9.86 4.05
CA SER A 108 -24.72 10.28 3.40
C SER A 108 -24.67 10.03 1.89
N TYR A 109 -23.50 10.10 1.31
CA TYR A 109 -23.16 9.54 0.00
C TYR A 109 -21.68 9.16 -0.04
N LEU A 110 -21.34 8.20 -0.91
CA LEU A 110 -19.96 7.80 -1.21
C LEU A 110 -19.91 7.38 -2.68
N ASP A 111 -19.00 7.97 -3.44
CA ASP A 111 -18.84 7.71 -4.86
C ASP A 111 -17.36 7.48 -5.19
N TRP A 112 -17.07 6.92 -6.36
CA TRP A 112 -15.72 6.67 -6.84
C TRP A 112 -15.57 7.00 -8.33
N GLU A 113 -14.34 7.23 -8.76
CA GLU A 113 -14.01 7.46 -10.15
C GLU A 113 -14.48 6.28 -11.02
N PRO A 114 -15.22 6.53 -12.12
CA PRO A 114 -15.83 5.45 -12.92
C PRO A 114 -14.79 4.58 -13.65
N GLN A 115 -13.60 5.08 -13.83
CA GLN A 115 -12.47 4.39 -14.46
C GLN A 115 -11.23 4.53 -13.56
N PRO A 116 -10.45 3.47 -13.35
CA PRO A 116 -9.19 3.59 -12.63
C PRO A 116 -8.17 4.43 -13.43
N SER A 117 -7.37 5.17 -12.70
CA SER A 117 -6.22 5.90 -13.24
C SER A 117 -4.92 5.12 -13.01
N ILE A 118 -3.87 5.48 -13.78
CA ILE A 118 -2.52 4.94 -13.55
C ILE A 118 -1.83 5.77 -12.49
N VAL A 119 -1.46 5.12 -11.39
CA VAL A 119 -0.64 5.70 -10.33
C VAL A 119 0.79 5.24 -10.51
N GLN A 120 1.65 6.16 -10.92
CA GLN A 120 3.08 5.89 -11.10
C GLN A 120 3.84 6.03 -9.79
N VAL A 121 4.59 5.01 -9.45
CA VAL A 121 5.55 4.99 -8.35
C VAL A 121 6.96 4.82 -8.96
N ALA A 122 8.04 4.96 -8.20
CA ALA A 122 9.39 5.02 -8.77
C ALA A 122 9.69 3.93 -9.82
N ASN A 123 9.33 2.68 -9.53
CA ASN A 123 9.70 1.52 -10.34
C ASN A 123 8.51 0.60 -10.72
N VAL A 124 7.31 1.00 -10.38
CA VAL A 124 6.07 0.27 -10.71
C VAL A 124 4.93 1.24 -11.01
N GLN A 125 3.90 0.75 -11.68
CA GLN A 125 2.64 1.44 -11.95
C GLN A 125 1.49 0.60 -11.39
N HIS A 126 0.48 1.25 -10.84
CA HIS A 126 -0.71 0.60 -10.28
C HIS A 126 -1.98 1.16 -10.89
N LEU A 127 -3.07 0.40 -10.85
CA LEU A 127 -4.42 0.96 -10.96
C LEU A 127 -4.79 1.63 -9.64
N GLY A 128 -5.30 2.85 -9.71
CA GLY A 128 -5.82 3.59 -8.56
C GLY A 128 -7.21 4.12 -8.85
N THR A 129 -8.09 4.11 -7.85
CA THR A 129 -9.43 4.69 -7.93
C THR A 129 -9.70 5.49 -6.68
N ARG A 130 -10.01 6.76 -6.84
CA ARG A 130 -10.33 7.63 -5.72
C ARG A 130 -11.80 7.45 -5.34
N LEU A 131 -12.04 7.23 -4.04
CA LEU A 131 -13.36 7.30 -3.43
C LEU A 131 -13.47 8.59 -2.64
N VAL A 132 -14.61 9.29 -2.75
CA VAL A 132 -14.90 10.51 -2.00
C VAL A 132 -16.34 10.47 -1.54
N GLY A 133 -16.57 10.83 -0.28
CA GLY A 133 -17.90 10.85 0.28
C GLY A 133 -18.09 11.94 1.33
N LYS A 134 -19.33 12.09 1.76
CA LYS A 134 -19.72 12.97 2.86
C LYS A 134 -20.24 12.14 4.02
N LEU A 135 -19.64 12.32 5.21
CA LEU A 135 -20.01 11.61 6.42
C LEU A 135 -21.42 11.98 6.90
N SER A 136 -22.13 10.97 7.39
CA SER A 136 -23.38 11.12 8.14
C SER A 136 -23.11 11.52 9.59
N GLN A 137 -24.16 11.93 10.30
CA GLN A 137 -24.10 12.16 11.74
C GLN A 137 -24.74 10.97 12.51
N PRO A 138 -24.13 10.52 13.62
CA PRO A 138 -22.88 10.99 14.20
C PRO A 138 -21.67 10.59 13.34
N ARG A 139 -20.69 11.49 13.23
CA ARG A 139 -19.52 11.30 12.38
C ARG A 139 -18.62 10.18 12.94
N VAL A 140 -18.19 9.25 12.08
CA VAL A 140 -17.20 8.24 12.42
C VAL A 140 -15.85 8.90 12.70
N HIS A 141 -15.12 8.39 13.69
CA HIS A 141 -13.75 8.80 13.97
C HIS A 141 -12.79 8.14 12.97
N ILE A 142 -11.75 8.85 12.53
CA ILE A 142 -10.81 8.30 11.53
C ILE A 142 -10.12 7.00 11.97
N LEU A 143 -9.89 6.82 13.27
CA LEU A 143 -9.31 5.56 13.78
C LEU A 143 -10.22 4.37 13.58
N ASP A 144 -11.54 4.56 13.76
CA ASP A 144 -12.52 3.49 13.55
C ASP A 144 -12.62 3.14 12.06
N ALA A 145 -12.62 4.15 11.18
CA ALA A 145 -12.59 3.94 9.73
C ALA A 145 -11.31 3.23 9.28
N ALA A 146 -10.15 3.64 9.77
CA ALA A 146 -8.87 3.00 9.45
C ALA A 146 -8.80 1.55 9.96
N TYR A 147 -9.32 1.28 11.15
CA TYR A 147 -9.39 -0.07 11.71
C TYR A 147 -10.31 -0.98 10.90
N ALA A 148 -11.49 -0.50 10.51
CA ALA A 148 -12.46 -1.26 9.72
C ALA A 148 -11.91 -1.62 8.33
N LEU A 149 -11.13 -0.73 7.71
CA LEU A 149 -10.51 -0.95 6.40
C LEU A 149 -9.28 -1.85 6.44
N SER A 150 -8.61 -2.01 7.58
CA SER A 150 -7.31 -2.70 7.65
C SER A 150 -7.46 -4.17 8.10
N PRO A 151 -6.76 -5.12 7.44
CA PRO A 151 -6.07 -4.98 6.16
C PRO A 151 -7.04 -4.94 4.96
N THR A 152 -6.72 -4.17 3.94
CA THR A 152 -7.46 -4.17 2.67
C THR A 152 -7.23 -5.49 1.91
N PRO A 153 -8.07 -5.85 0.92
CA PRO A 153 -7.81 -7.01 0.05
C PRO A 153 -6.51 -6.91 -0.74
N ALA A 154 -5.96 -5.69 -0.90
CA ALA A 154 -4.65 -5.48 -1.50
C ALA A 154 -3.49 -5.96 -0.61
N LEU A 155 -3.71 -6.15 0.70
CA LEU A 155 -2.71 -6.58 1.69
C LEU A 155 -3.06 -7.91 2.39
N GLY A 156 -4.34 -8.19 2.58
CA GLY A 156 -4.83 -9.44 3.17
C GLY A 156 -5.23 -10.45 2.10
N GLY A 157 -6.13 -10.03 1.22
CA GLY A 157 -6.76 -10.88 0.22
C GLY A 157 -8.29 -10.94 0.37
N PHE A 158 -8.92 -11.80 -0.40
CA PHE A 158 -10.39 -11.96 -0.42
C PHE A 158 -10.80 -13.41 -0.73
N PRO A 159 -11.80 -13.99 -0.05
CA PRO A 159 -12.49 -13.48 1.16
C PRO A 159 -11.52 -13.32 2.34
N ARG A 160 -11.74 -12.30 3.19
CA ARG A 160 -10.79 -11.88 4.23
C ARG A 160 -10.33 -13.00 5.16
N ASP A 161 -11.26 -13.70 5.79
CA ASP A 161 -10.93 -14.70 6.81
C ASP A 161 -10.13 -15.86 6.20
N LYS A 162 -10.53 -16.34 5.03
CA LYS A 162 -9.82 -17.39 4.31
C LYS A 162 -8.42 -16.97 3.87
N ALA A 163 -8.27 -15.72 3.42
CA ALA A 163 -6.99 -15.18 3.03
C ALA A 163 -6.04 -15.03 4.23
N LEU A 164 -6.53 -14.53 5.36
CA LEU A 164 -5.75 -14.40 6.59
C LEU A 164 -5.32 -15.76 7.15
N GLU A 165 -6.19 -16.78 7.06
CA GLU A 165 -5.84 -18.17 7.42
C GLU A 165 -4.67 -18.68 6.56
N LEU A 166 -4.72 -18.50 5.24
CA LEU A 166 -3.65 -18.89 4.31
C LEU A 166 -2.33 -18.14 4.60
N ILE A 167 -2.41 -16.85 4.89
CA ILE A 167 -1.23 -16.06 5.30
C ILE A 167 -0.60 -16.66 6.55
N ALA A 168 -1.39 -16.93 7.59
CA ALA A 168 -0.90 -17.50 8.84
C ALA A 168 -0.24 -18.89 8.64
N GLN A 169 -0.74 -19.68 7.69
CA GLN A 169 -0.21 -21.02 7.40
C GLN A 169 1.06 -21.01 6.54
N HIS A 170 1.21 -20.06 5.61
CA HIS A 170 2.21 -20.16 4.55
C HIS A 170 3.27 -19.03 4.54
N GLU A 171 3.02 -17.90 5.18
CA GLU A 171 3.96 -16.76 5.10
C GLU A 171 5.22 -16.95 5.95
N GLY A 172 5.09 -17.61 7.11
CA GLY A 172 6.23 -17.95 7.97
C GLY A 172 6.96 -16.78 8.62
N MET A 173 6.40 -15.56 8.58
CA MET A 173 6.98 -14.36 9.18
C MET A 173 5.97 -13.55 9.98
N ASN A 174 6.44 -12.73 10.92
CA ASN A 174 5.64 -11.71 11.57
C ASN A 174 5.70 -10.41 10.75
N ARG A 175 4.55 -9.89 10.38
CA ARG A 175 4.42 -8.63 9.63
C ARG A 175 4.68 -7.39 10.47
N ASP A 176 4.58 -7.48 11.79
CA ASP A 176 4.65 -6.35 12.72
C ASP A 176 3.74 -5.18 12.27
N LYS A 177 4.33 -4.05 11.88
CA LYS A 177 3.62 -2.85 11.40
C LYS A 177 3.33 -2.88 9.88
N TYR A 178 3.97 -3.81 9.13
CA TYR A 178 3.79 -3.90 7.68
C TYR A 178 2.35 -4.29 7.30
N GLY A 179 1.79 -3.57 6.34
CA GLY A 179 0.42 -3.78 5.86
C GLY A 179 -0.68 -3.22 6.78
N GLY A 180 -0.30 -2.63 7.92
CA GLY A 180 -1.21 -1.93 8.81
C GLY A 180 -1.51 -0.49 8.35
N ALA A 181 -2.18 0.27 9.20
CA ALA A 181 -2.45 1.69 8.99
C ALA A 181 -1.40 2.55 9.68
N ILE A 182 -0.84 3.53 8.98
CA ILE A 182 0.08 4.52 9.54
C ILE A 182 -0.35 5.93 9.18
N GLY A 183 -0.40 6.82 10.16
CA GLY A 183 -0.89 8.17 9.92
C GLY A 183 -0.98 8.99 11.18
N TRP A 184 -1.87 9.96 11.18
CA TRP A 184 -2.13 10.85 12.29
C TRP A 184 -3.63 11.19 12.38
N CYS A 185 -4.07 11.53 13.56
CA CYS A 185 -5.39 12.10 13.81
C CYS A 185 -5.32 13.28 14.78
N ASP A 186 -6.29 14.19 14.66
CA ASP A 186 -6.49 15.28 15.61
C ASP A 186 -7.57 14.94 16.66
N GLN A 187 -7.75 15.84 17.63
CA GLN A 187 -8.76 15.70 18.68
C GLN A 187 -10.21 15.74 18.18
N HIS A 188 -10.43 16.15 16.94
CA HIS A 188 -11.76 16.22 16.32
C HIS A 188 -12.06 15.01 15.44
N GLY A 189 -11.17 14.01 15.39
CA GLY A 189 -11.33 12.81 14.60
C GLY A 189 -11.03 13.01 13.10
N ASN A 190 -10.40 14.13 12.71
CA ASN A 190 -9.83 14.29 11.39
C ASN A 190 -8.46 13.64 11.33
N GLY A 191 -7.96 13.40 10.11
CA GLY A 191 -6.61 12.89 9.91
C GLY A 191 -6.42 12.20 8.58
N VAL A 192 -5.25 11.57 8.45
CA VAL A 192 -4.84 10.83 7.26
C VAL A 192 -4.14 9.56 7.69
N PHE A 193 -4.57 8.42 7.17
CA PHE A 193 -3.89 7.13 7.32
C PHE A 193 -3.57 6.55 5.94
N ALA A 194 -2.32 6.17 5.75
CA ALA A 194 -1.83 5.44 4.60
C ALA A 194 -1.67 3.95 4.95
N VAL A 195 -1.65 3.10 3.94
CA VAL A 195 -1.29 1.68 4.11
C VAL A 195 0.23 1.59 4.34
N ALA A 196 0.66 0.88 5.37
CA ALA A 196 2.08 0.77 5.75
C ALA A 196 2.83 -0.21 4.82
N ILE A 197 3.12 0.24 3.61
CA ILE A 197 3.87 -0.46 2.57
C ILE A 197 5.05 0.38 2.08
N ARG A 198 5.92 -0.21 1.25
CA ARG A 198 7.16 0.46 0.81
C ARG A 198 7.95 0.96 2.03
N CYS A 199 8.21 0.05 2.97
CA CYS A 199 8.69 0.35 4.31
C CYS A 199 9.80 -0.59 4.75
N ALA A 200 10.49 -0.18 5.80
CA ALA A 200 11.46 -0.97 6.52
C ALA A 200 11.36 -0.74 8.02
N GLN A 201 11.64 -1.76 8.82
CA GLN A 201 11.86 -1.65 10.27
C GLN A 201 13.36 -1.66 10.54
N LEU A 202 13.86 -0.61 11.17
CA LEU A 202 15.22 -0.54 11.67
C LEU A 202 15.27 -1.12 13.09
N ASN A 203 16.39 -1.77 13.43
CA ASN A 203 16.68 -2.13 14.81
C ASN A 203 17.08 -0.89 15.64
N LYS A 204 17.26 -1.05 16.95
CA LYS A 204 17.57 0.06 17.87
C LYS A 204 18.89 0.76 17.55
N THR A 205 19.91 0.03 17.08
CA THR A 205 21.23 0.54 16.70
C THR A 205 21.22 1.14 15.29
N ARG A 206 20.15 0.90 14.52
CA ARG A 206 19.97 1.34 13.13
C ARG A 206 21.00 0.81 12.14
N ASP A 207 21.66 -0.29 12.50
CA ASP A 207 22.61 -0.99 11.63
C ASP A 207 21.99 -2.18 10.88
N THR A 208 20.72 -2.49 11.18
CA THR A 208 19.94 -3.52 10.47
C THR A 208 18.61 -2.95 10.06
N ALA A 209 18.22 -3.19 8.80
CA ALA A 209 16.92 -2.84 8.24
C ALA A 209 16.22 -4.09 7.71
N ARG A 210 14.97 -4.32 8.12
CA ARG A 210 14.08 -5.35 7.61
C ARG A 210 13.05 -4.73 6.70
N LEU A 211 13.16 -5.00 5.40
CA LEU A 211 12.26 -4.51 4.36
C LEU A 211 11.16 -5.53 4.10
N PHE A 212 9.99 -5.07 3.62
CA PHE A 212 8.83 -5.92 3.36
C PHE A 212 8.25 -5.68 1.97
N ALA A 213 7.80 -6.74 1.31
CA ALA A 213 6.97 -6.67 0.12
C ALA A 213 6.08 -7.90 0.00
N GLY A 214 4.90 -7.74 -0.59
CA GLY A 214 3.95 -8.81 -0.86
C GLY A 214 3.37 -8.75 -2.26
N GLY A 215 2.91 -9.90 -2.75
CA GLY A 215 2.21 -10.08 -4.02
C GLY A 215 0.88 -10.80 -3.82
N GLY A 216 -0.09 -10.51 -4.66
CA GLY A 216 -1.42 -11.12 -4.63
C GLY A 216 -1.44 -12.46 -5.34
N ILE A 217 -1.52 -13.55 -4.60
CA ILE A 217 -1.55 -14.91 -5.13
C ILE A 217 -2.98 -15.34 -5.43
N VAL A 218 -3.21 -15.76 -6.64
CA VAL A 218 -4.45 -16.38 -7.13
C VAL A 218 -4.14 -17.74 -7.78
N ALA A 219 -5.16 -18.50 -8.17
CA ALA A 219 -4.99 -19.85 -8.70
C ALA A 219 -4.09 -19.93 -9.96
N ASP A 220 -4.11 -18.88 -10.78
CA ASP A 220 -3.35 -18.79 -12.03
C ASP A 220 -2.04 -17.99 -11.90
N SER A 221 -1.59 -17.69 -10.66
CA SER A 221 -0.32 -16.99 -10.43
C SER A 221 0.87 -17.85 -10.81
N ASP A 222 1.81 -17.31 -11.60
CA ASP A 222 3.11 -17.93 -11.83
C ASP A 222 4.09 -17.54 -10.69
N PRO A 223 4.71 -18.50 -10.01
CA PRO A 223 5.59 -18.20 -8.87
C PRO A 223 6.80 -17.33 -9.22
N ARG A 224 7.30 -17.36 -10.47
CA ARG A 224 8.45 -16.56 -10.91
C ARG A 224 8.05 -15.11 -11.11
N ASP A 225 6.86 -14.88 -11.67
CA ASP A 225 6.32 -13.54 -11.88
C ASP A 225 6.02 -12.86 -10.54
N GLU A 226 5.41 -13.61 -9.60
CA GLU A 226 5.14 -13.10 -8.24
C GLU A 226 6.42 -12.79 -7.47
N LEU A 227 7.46 -13.62 -7.62
CA LEU A 227 8.78 -13.34 -7.03
C LEU A 227 9.40 -12.10 -7.64
N ALA A 228 9.35 -11.92 -8.97
CA ALA A 228 9.85 -10.73 -9.66
C ALA A 228 9.11 -9.47 -9.23
N GLU A 229 7.78 -9.53 -9.05
CA GLU A 229 6.97 -8.41 -8.55
C GLU A 229 7.40 -8.00 -7.14
N THR A 230 7.58 -8.95 -6.21
CA THR A 230 8.03 -8.62 -4.86
C THR A 230 9.46 -8.07 -4.84
N GLN A 231 10.35 -8.56 -5.72
CA GLN A 231 11.70 -8.00 -5.88
C GLN A 231 11.65 -6.54 -6.35
N ALA A 232 10.82 -6.23 -7.36
CA ALA A 232 10.63 -4.88 -7.83
C ALA A 232 10.11 -3.95 -6.70
N LYS A 233 9.14 -4.43 -5.91
CA LYS A 233 8.60 -3.68 -4.77
C LYS A 233 9.64 -3.39 -3.67
N LEU A 234 10.57 -4.32 -3.41
CA LEU A 234 11.66 -4.14 -2.44
C LEU A 234 12.70 -3.12 -2.91
N GLN A 235 12.96 -3.01 -4.23
CA GLN A 235 14.00 -2.15 -4.80
C GLN A 235 13.87 -0.68 -4.39
N ALA A 236 12.67 -0.20 -4.21
CA ALA A 236 12.38 1.17 -3.80
C ALA A 236 13.04 1.54 -2.45
N MET A 237 12.78 0.72 -1.42
CA MET A 237 13.37 0.91 -0.10
C MET A 237 14.85 0.53 -0.08
N LEU A 238 15.22 -0.53 -0.78
CA LEU A 238 16.62 -0.96 -0.92
C LEU A 238 17.49 0.18 -1.47
N ALA A 239 17.07 0.79 -2.59
CA ALA A 239 17.82 1.90 -3.19
C ALA A 239 17.89 3.13 -2.27
N ALA A 240 16.84 3.42 -1.49
CA ALA A 240 16.84 4.54 -0.56
C ALA A 240 17.80 4.33 0.63
N ILE A 241 17.98 3.08 1.08
CA ILE A 241 18.84 2.74 2.22
C ILE A 241 20.30 2.60 1.78
N VAL A 242 20.57 1.88 0.67
CA VAL A 242 21.94 1.46 0.27
C VAL A 242 22.69 2.51 -0.55
N ARG A 243 22.01 3.48 -1.17
CA ARG A 243 22.70 4.55 -1.91
C ARG A 243 23.52 5.43 -0.95
N PRO A 244 24.80 5.71 -1.30
CA PRO A 244 25.66 6.61 -0.52
C PRO A 244 25.15 8.06 -0.55
#